data_5d284c259e37a8fdd3ff10312bf946e8
#
_entry.id   5d284c259e37a8fdd3ff10312bf946e8
#
_cell.length_a   1.000
_cell.length_b   1.000
_cell.length_c   1.000
_cell.angle_alpha   90.00
_cell.angle_beta   90.00
_cell.angle_gamma   90.00
#
_symmetry.space_group_name_H-M   'P 1'
#
loop_
_entity.id
_entity.type
_entity.pdbx_description
1 polymer ?
#
loop_
_entity_poly.entity_id
_entity_poly.type
_entity_poly.pdbx_seq_one_letter_code
_entity_poly.pdbx_strand_id
1 'polypeptide(L)'
;GGGAYLDGERLHAGRPAPGAALRVACSHPDYTDDDQKAVLRHLWTDGIAPRACGAAGLEYLAIARGESDATAFSWEAAWDHAAGLLLVEEAGGTHLTLTGEPFRITGGNALPFTTARDAETARTVIRTLAGGE
;
A
#
# COMPACT_ATOMS: atom_id res chain seq x y z
N GLY A 1 -9.22 -9.61 -14.30
CA GLY A 1 -10.59 -10.03 -14.39
C GLY A 1 -10.92 -11.41 -13.83
N GLY A 2 -9.98 -12.36 -13.84
CA GLY A 2 -10.25 -13.74 -13.41
C GLY A 2 -10.03 -14.01 -11.93
N GLY A 3 -9.57 -13.04 -11.14
CA GLY A 3 -9.22 -13.20 -9.74
C GLY A 3 -7.74 -13.48 -9.52
N ALA A 4 -7.33 -13.51 -8.27
CA ALA A 4 -5.98 -13.88 -7.84
C ALA A 4 -6.03 -15.21 -7.10
N TYR A 5 -5.08 -16.09 -7.37
CA TYR A 5 -5.06 -17.45 -6.82
C TYR A 5 -3.66 -17.82 -6.34
N LEU A 6 -3.62 -18.62 -5.28
CA LEU A 6 -2.39 -19.26 -4.79
C LEU A 6 -2.69 -20.74 -4.60
N ASP A 7 -1.97 -21.60 -5.30
CA ASP A 7 -2.16 -23.05 -5.27
C ASP A 7 -3.61 -23.48 -5.51
N GLY A 8 -4.28 -22.80 -6.44
CA GLY A 8 -5.67 -23.08 -6.83
C GLY A 8 -6.73 -22.47 -5.92
N GLU A 9 -6.35 -21.84 -4.82
CA GLU A 9 -7.29 -21.16 -3.92
C GLU A 9 -7.34 -19.67 -4.22
N ARG A 10 -8.56 -19.12 -4.27
CA ARG A 10 -8.75 -17.69 -4.51
C ARG A 10 -8.27 -16.86 -3.34
N LEU A 11 -7.50 -15.81 -3.64
CA LEU A 11 -7.03 -14.85 -2.63
C LEU A 11 -8.06 -13.74 -2.44
N HIS A 12 -8.20 -13.28 -1.19
CA HIS A 12 -9.05 -12.16 -0.81
C HIS A 12 -8.28 -11.25 0.12
N ALA A 13 -8.21 -9.97 -0.24
CA ALA A 13 -7.54 -8.98 0.60
C ALA A 13 -8.30 -8.75 1.91
N GLY A 14 -9.64 -8.81 1.88
CA GLY A 14 -10.44 -8.69 3.09
C GLY A 14 -10.49 -7.29 3.66
N ARG A 15 -10.72 -7.20 4.98
CA ARG A 15 -10.77 -5.94 5.72
C ARG A 15 -9.90 -6.02 6.97
N PRO A 16 -9.36 -4.88 7.46
CA PRO A 16 -8.64 -4.85 8.72
C PRO A 16 -9.51 -5.32 9.88
N ALA A 17 -8.90 -5.93 10.90
CA ALA A 17 -9.62 -6.28 12.11
C ALA A 17 -10.11 -5.02 12.82
N PRO A 18 -11.38 -4.99 13.31
CA PRO A 18 -11.91 -3.81 14.02
C PRO A 18 -11.04 -3.44 15.22
N GLY A 19 -10.67 -2.15 15.33
CA GLY A 19 -9.88 -1.63 16.44
C GLY A 19 -8.40 -1.97 16.42
N ALA A 20 -7.94 -2.81 15.50
CA ALA A 20 -6.52 -3.10 15.35
C ALA A 20 -5.81 -1.96 14.59
N ALA A 21 -4.54 -1.71 14.92
CA ALA A 21 -3.72 -0.77 14.15
C ALA A 21 -3.52 -1.29 12.73
N LEU A 22 -3.58 -0.40 11.74
CA LEU A 22 -3.30 -0.73 10.35
C LEU A 22 -1.82 -1.07 10.16
N ARG A 23 -1.54 -2.23 9.60
CA ARG A 23 -0.18 -2.65 9.27
C ARG A 23 0.20 -2.09 7.92
N VAL A 24 1.16 -1.15 7.91
CA VAL A 24 1.56 -0.44 6.69
C VAL A 24 3.06 -0.64 6.46
N ALA A 25 3.42 -1.25 5.33
CA ALA A 25 4.81 -1.34 4.90
C ALA A 25 5.16 -0.09 4.09
N CYS A 26 6.17 0.65 4.52
CA CYS A 26 6.61 1.86 3.83
C CYS A 26 7.99 1.70 3.21
N SER A 27 8.35 2.63 2.32
CA SER A 27 9.67 2.65 1.68
C SER A 27 10.78 2.56 2.72
N HIS A 28 11.77 1.70 2.44
CA HIS A 28 12.91 1.52 3.33
C HIS A 28 13.71 2.81 3.46
N PRO A 29 14.14 3.20 4.68
CA PRO A 29 14.88 4.45 4.90
C PRO A 29 16.12 4.61 4.03
N ASP A 30 16.83 3.51 3.75
CA ASP A 30 18.06 3.54 2.94
C ASP A 30 17.83 3.99 1.49
N TYR A 31 16.57 3.93 1.02
CA TYR A 31 16.20 4.27 -0.35
C TYR A 31 15.31 5.52 -0.44
N THR A 32 15.26 6.30 0.64
CA THR A 32 14.46 7.52 0.71
C THR A 32 15.34 8.73 1.03
N ASP A 33 15.02 9.88 0.42
CA ASP A 33 15.63 11.15 0.79
C ASP A 33 14.92 11.78 2.01
N ASP A 34 15.41 12.94 2.45
CA ASP A 34 14.87 13.60 3.65
C ASP A 34 13.43 14.07 3.47
N ASP A 35 13.06 14.54 2.28
CA ASP A 35 11.68 14.98 2.00
C ASP A 35 10.72 13.80 2.01
N GLN A 36 11.11 12.69 1.42
CA GLN A 36 10.34 11.45 1.42
C GLN A 36 10.15 10.92 2.85
N LYS A 37 11.23 10.90 3.65
CA LYS A 37 11.16 10.50 5.06
C LYS A 37 10.21 11.39 5.86
N ALA A 38 10.22 12.69 5.62
CA ALA A 38 9.34 13.62 6.33
C ALA A 38 7.87 13.29 6.11
N VAL A 39 7.49 12.95 4.87
CA VAL A 39 6.11 12.53 4.56
C VAL A 39 5.79 11.19 5.20
N LEU A 40 6.66 10.21 5.06
CA LEU A 40 6.44 8.85 5.61
C LEU A 40 6.36 8.84 7.14
N ARG A 41 7.01 9.77 7.83
CA ARG A 41 6.93 9.88 9.29
C ARG A 41 5.51 10.13 9.80
N HIS A 42 4.63 10.69 8.97
CA HIS A 42 3.22 10.86 9.34
C HIS A 42 2.53 9.54 9.68
N LEU A 43 3.08 8.41 9.21
CA LEU A 43 2.54 7.09 9.51
C LEU A 43 2.74 6.69 10.99
N TRP A 44 3.69 7.32 11.70
CA TRP A 44 3.92 7.07 13.13
C TRP A 44 2.91 7.86 13.94
N THR A 45 1.69 7.37 13.96
CA THR A 45 0.55 7.98 14.64
C THR A 45 -0.37 6.88 15.17
N ASP A 46 -1.27 7.22 16.07
CA ASP A 46 -2.22 6.25 16.62
C ASP A 46 -3.06 5.63 15.51
N GLY A 47 -3.25 4.32 15.61
CA GLY A 47 -4.05 3.56 14.66
C GLY A 47 -3.25 3.00 13.48
N ILE A 48 -1.97 3.32 13.35
CA ILE A 48 -1.10 2.77 12.30
C ILE A 48 0.16 2.15 12.92
N ALA A 49 0.50 0.96 12.43
CA ALA A 49 1.73 0.25 12.79
C ALA A 49 2.63 0.17 11.54
N PRO A 50 3.47 1.19 11.31
CA PRO A 50 4.33 1.20 10.14
C PRO A 50 5.57 0.33 10.33
N ARG A 51 6.09 -0.21 9.22
CA ARG A 51 7.37 -0.92 9.19
C ARG A 51 8.04 -0.71 7.84
N ALA A 52 9.36 -0.86 7.83
CA ALA A 52 10.12 -0.74 6.60
C ALA A 52 9.86 -1.95 5.68
N CYS A 53 9.65 -1.67 4.41
CA CYS A 53 9.48 -2.69 3.38
C CYS A 53 10.79 -3.44 3.13
N GLY A 54 10.71 -4.77 3.02
CA GLY A 54 11.83 -5.58 2.53
C GLY A 54 11.78 -5.67 1.00
N ALA A 55 10.79 -6.39 0.47
CA ALA A 55 10.57 -6.55 -0.97
C ALA A 55 9.13 -6.20 -1.31
N ALA A 56 8.93 -5.28 -2.26
CA ALA A 56 7.60 -4.79 -2.63
C ALA A 56 6.66 -5.93 -3.04
N GLY A 57 7.15 -6.86 -3.85
CA GLY A 57 6.34 -8.00 -4.30
C GLY A 57 5.78 -8.85 -3.17
N LEU A 58 6.56 -9.07 -2.11
CA LEU A 58 6.12 -9.82 -0.94
C LEU A 58 5.09 -9.03 -0.12
N GLU A 59 5.20 -7.71 -0.08
CA GLU A 59 4.21 -6.85 0.59
C GLU A 59 2.86 -6.89 -0.13
N TYR A 60 2.86 -6.83 -1.46
CA TYR A 60 1.64 -6.96 -2.25
C TYR A 60 1.00 -8.34 -2.06
N LEU A 61 1.79 -9.39 -2.03
CA LEU A 61 1.28 -10.74 -1.76
C LEU A 61 0.64 -10.81 -0.38
N ALA A 62 1.25 -10.22 0.64
CA ALA A 62 0.70 -10.20 2.00
C ALA A 62 -0.67 -9.51 2.04
N ILE A 63 -0.84 -8.38 1.32
CA ILE A 63 -2.14 -7.71 1.21
C ILE A 63 -3.15 -8.61 0.51
N ALA A 64 -2.78 -9.20 -0.62
CA ALA A 64 -3.67 -10.05 -1.40
C ALA A 64 -4.13 -11.29 -0.62
N ARG A 65 -3.32 -11.78 0.30
CA ARG A 65 -3.65 -12.90 1.19
C ARG A 65 -4.44 -12.51 2.44
N GLY A 66 -4.66 -11.21 2.65
CA GLY A 66 -5.33 -10.71 3.85
C GLY A 66 -4.44 -10.66 5.09
N GLU A 67 -3.13 -10.73 4.94
CA GLU A 67 -2.16 -10.76 6.04
C GLU A 67 -1.57 -9.39 6.40
N SER A 68 -1.73 -8.39 5.51
CA SER A 68 -1.29 -7.02 5.74
C SER A 68 -2.35 -6.06 5.24
N ASP A 69 -2.29 -4.80 5.64
CA ASP A 69 -3.36 -3.83 5.37
C ASP A 69 -3.05 -2.89 4.21
N ALA A 70 -1.82 -2.38 4.14
CA ALA A 70 -1.45 -1.41 3.11
C ALA A 70 0.05 -1.28 2.92
N THR A 71 0.41 -0.59 1.84
CA THR A 71 1.76 -0.10 1.60
C THR A 71 1.75 1.43 1.52
N ALA A 72 2.93 2.05 1.64
CA ALA A 72 3.14 3.46 1.37
C ALA A 72 4.52 3.60 0.72
N PHE A 73 4.56 3.73 -0.59
CA PHE A 73 5.80 3.71 -1.36
C PHE A 73 6.08 5.04 -2.05
N SER A 74 7.33 5.50 -1.94
CA SER A 74 7.81 6.77 -2.49
C SER A 74 8.53 6.61 -3.83
N TRP A 75 8.35 5.48 -4.53
CA TRP A 75 8.89 5.29 -5.89
C TRP A 75 7.83 4.65 -6.79
N GLU A 76 8.02 4.79 -8.11
CA GLU A 76 6.99 4.39 -9.08
C GLU A 76 7.50 3.51 -10.23
N ALA A 77 8.67 2.89 -10.09
CA ALA A 77 9.20 2.00 -11.12
C ALA A 77 8.23 0.87 -11.44
N ALA A 78 7.82 0.79 -12.70
CA ALA A 78 6.78 -0.16 -13.13
C ALA A 78 7.11 -1.61 -12.81
N TRP A 79 8.38 -1.99 -12.92
CA TRP A 79 8.82 -3.38 -12.66
C TRP A 79 8.69 -3.81 -11.21
N ASP A 80 8.63 -2.85 -10.27
CA ASP A 80 8.43 -3.16 -8.85
C ASP A 80 6.95 -3.25 -8.47
N HIS A 81 6.07 -2.67 -9.26
CA HIS A 81 4.67 -2.46 -8.86
C HIS A 81 3.62 -3.12 -9.75
N ALA A 82 3.89 -3.26 -11.06
CA ALA A 82 2.85 -3.66 -12.01
C ALA A 82 2.16 -4.98 -11.65
N ALA A 83 2.93 -6.03 -11.38
CA ALA A 83 2.37 -7.34 -11.06
C ALA A 83 1.65 -7.34 -9.70
N GLY A 84 2.26 -6.69 -8.70
CA GLY A 84 1.68 -6.64 -7.35
C GLY A 84 0.39 -5.85 -7.28
N LEU A 85 0.30 -4.73 -8.00
CA LEU A 85 -0.93 -3.94 -8.08
C LEU A 85 -2.07 -4.74 -8.69
N LEU A 86 -1.80 -5.45 -9.80
CA LEU A 86 -2.81 -6.32 -10.42
C LEU A 86 -3.25 -7.43 -9.46
N LEU A 87 -2.30 -8.06 -8.77
CA LEU A 87 -2.59 -9.10 -7.80
C LEU A 87 -3.53 -8.60 -6.69
N VAL A 88 -3.25 -7.44 -6.14
CA VAL A 88 -4.07 -6.84 -5.08
C VAL A 88 -5.46 -6.46 -5.60
N GLU A 89 -5.55 -5.83 -6.78
CA GLU A 89 -6.83 -5.50 -7.40
C GLU A 89 -7.69 -6.74 -7.61
N GLU A 90 -7.12 -7.82 -8.14
CA GLU A 90 -7.84 -9.07 -8.38
C GLU A 90 -8.24 -9.78 -7.07
N ALA A 91 -7.57 -9.48 -5.97
CA ALA A 91 -7.93 -9.97 -4.64
C ALA A 91 -8.96 -9.05 -3.93
N GLY A 92 -9.39 -7.97 -4.56
CA GLY A 92 -10.41 -7.06 -4.03
C GLY A 92 -9.88 -5.78 -3.41
N GLY A 93 -8.56 -5.55 -3.45
CA GLY A 93 -7.93 -4.34 -2.94
C GLY A 93 -7.91 -3.20 -3.95
N THR A 94 -7.25 -2.12 -3.59
CA THR A 94 -7.18 -0.90 -4.40
C THR A 94 -5.87 -0.15 -4.19
N HIS A 95 -5.67 0.93 -4.93
CA HIS A 95 -4.52 1.83 -4.78
C HIS A 95 -4.91 3.29 -5.01
N LEU A 96 -4.21 4.19 -4.32
CA LEU A 96 -4.38 5.64 -4.45
C LEU A 96 -3.03 6.35 -4.37
N THR A 97 -2.86 7.36 -5.20
CA THR A 97 -1.74 8.30 -5.09
C THR A 97 -2.02 9.34 -3.99
N LEU A 98 -1.01 10.16 -3.67
CA LEU A 98 -1.13 11.18 -2.62
C LEU A 98 -2.25 12.19 -2.90
N THR A 99 -2.60 12.42 -4.16
CA THR A 99 -3.71 13.31 -4.56
C THR A 99 -5.04 12.58 -4.72
N GLY A 100 -5.10 11.27 -4.37
CA GLY A 100 -6.34 10.51 -4.41
C GLY A 100 -6.70 9.91 -5.77
N GLU A 101 -5.77 9.90 -6.71
CA GLU A 101 -5.96 9.28 -8.03
C GLU A 101 -5.45 7.85 -8.06
N PRO A 102 -5.93 7.00 -8.97
CA PRO A 102 -5.34 5.68 -9.17
C PRO A 102 -3.88 5.79 -9.60
N PHE A 103 -3.05 4.83 -9.16
CA PHE A 103 -1.66 4.76 -9.58
C PHE A 103 -1.55 4.43 -11.08
N ARG A 104 -0.69 5.17 -11.78
CA ARG A 104 -0.42 4.97 -13.21
C ARG A 104 0.92 4.30 -13.41
N ILE A 105 0.93 3.18 -14.12
CA ILE A 105 2.16 2.44 -14.44
C ILE A 105 3.11 3.27 -15.30
N THR A 106 2.56 4.19 -16.09
CA THR A 106 3.35 5.07 -16.96
C THR A 106 4.12 6.17 -16.22
N GLY A 107 3.90 6.31 -14.93
CA GLY A 107 4.59 7.32 -14.12
C GLY A 107 3.83 8.61 -13.98
N GLY A 108 4.48 9.62 -13.40
CA GLY A 108 3.87 10.93 -13.14
C GLY A 108 2.89 10.93 -11.97
N ASN A 109 3.03 9.99 -11.05
CA ASN A 109 2.16 9.87 -9.88
C ASN A 109 2.57 10.84 -8.77
N ALA A 110 1.58 11.32 -8.02
CA ALA A 110 1.85 12.02 -6.77
C ALA A 110 2.24 10.99 -5.70
N LEU A 111 3.48 11.04 -5.24
CA LEU A 111 4.05 10.08 -4.29
C LEU A 111 4.14 10.67 -2.88
N PRO A 112 4.09 9.84 -1.83
CA PRO A 112 3.95 8.37 -1.89
C PRO A 112 2.55 7.94 -2.30
N PHE A 113 2.43 6.72 -2.80
CA PHE A 113 1.13 6.11 -3.06
C PHE A 113 0.90 4.91 -2.13
N THR A 114 -0.36 4.55 -1.93
CA THR A 114 -0.74 3.39 -1.13
C THR A 114 -1.42 2.34 -1.99
N THR A 115 -1.16 1.08 -1.67
CA THR A 115 -1.95 -0.07 -2.10
C THR A 115 -2.54 -0.69 -0.85
N ALA A 116 -3.83 -0.98 -0.82
CA ALA A 116 -4.52 -1.35 0.40
C ALA A 116 -5.58 -2.43 0.18
N ARG A 117 -5.99 -3.08 1.28
CA ARG A 117 -7.00 -4.15 1.30
C ARG A 117 -8.36 -3.67 0.81
N ASP A 118 -8.71 -2.41 1.08
CA ASP A 118 -9.98 -1.81 0.72
C ASP A 118 -9.84 -0.29 0.53
N ALA A 119 -10.89 0.32 0.00
CA ALA A 119 -10.87 1.76 -0.31
C ALA A 119 -10.81 2.63 0.95
N GLU A 120 -11.44 2.22 2.03
CA GLU A 120 -11.41 2.97 3.29
C GLU A 120 -10.00 3.01 3.87
N THR A 121 -9.32 1.87 3.89
CA THR A 121 -7.92 1.79 4.34
C THR A 121 -7.02 2.66 3.47
N ALA A 122 -7.19 2.60 2.15
CA ALA A 122 -6.41 3.44 1.22
C ALA A 122 -6.60 4.93 1.52
N ARG A 123 -7.83 5.37 1.70
CA ARG A 123 -8.14 6.78 2.02
C ARG A 123 -7.54 7.19 3.36
N THR A 124 -7.61 6.32 4.37
CA THR A 124 -7.01 6.58 5.69
C THR A 124 -5.50 6.77 5.59
N VAL A 125 -4.81 5.90 4.87
CA VAL A 125 -3.35 5.99 4.68
C VAL A 125 -2.98 7.26 3.93
N ILE A 126 -3.67 7.58 2.84
CA ILE A 126 -3.38 8.79 2.05
C ILE A 126 -3.62 10.06 2.88
N ARG A 127 -4.73 10.13 3.62
CA ARG A 127 -5.02 11.27 4.49
C ARG A 127 -3.93 11.45 5.54
N THR A 128 -3.47 10.37 6.14
CA THR A 128 -2.39 10.39 7.12
C THR A 128 -1.09 10.87 6.50
N LEU A 129 -0.71 10.36 5.33
CA LEU A 129 0.49 10.78 4.62
C LEU A 129 0.46 12.27 4.25
N ALA A 130 -0.71 12.78 3.94
CA ALA A 130 -0.90 14.22 3.63
C ALA A 130 -0.86 15.11 4.88
N GLY A 131 -0.67 14.54 6.08
CA GLY A 131 -0.62 15.27 7.34
C GLY A 131 -1.98 15.50 7.99
N GLY A 132 -3.03 14.86 7.49
CA GLY A 132 -4.38 14.92 8.07
C GLY A 132 -4.57 13.89 9.20
N GLU A 133 -5.52 14.18 10.08
CA GLU A 133 -5.91 13.29 11.18
C GLU A 133 -7.14 12.45 10.86
#